data_217b16373fb290618f2dcd0a4c56d997
#
_entry.id   217b16373fb290618f2dcd0a4c56d997
#
_cell.length_a   1.000
_cell.length_b   1.000
_cell.length_c   1.000
_cell.angle_alpha   90.00
_cell.angle_beta   90.00
_cell.angle_gamma   90.00
#
_symmetry.space_group_name_H-M   'P 1'
#
loop_
_entity.id
_entity.type
_entity.pdbx_description
1 polymer ?
#
loop_
_entity_poly.entity_id
_entity_poly.type
_entity_poly.pdbx_seq_one_letter_code
_entity_poly.pdbx_strand_id
1 'polypeptide(L)'
;MKMNARRIIVVSCVLCFSMVFMAMQCLAGDPAEHGRATLDKLLKAVELNDYDSFVADAGDAFKAALTKPMLQGVSGQLSPRMKKGYACQYIGELSQQGCKVLLWKITYKDGGDDTLAKLVIKEGKVTGFWLQ
;
A
#
# COMPACT_ATOMS: atom_id res chain seq x y z
N MET A 1 34.49 30.79 -41.79
CA MET A 1 34.59 29.57 -40.97
C MET A 1 33.40 28.70 -41.32
N LYS A 2 33.63 27.62 -42.09
CA LYS A 2 32.52 26.68 -42.46
C LYS A 2 32.39 25.61 -41.36
N MET A 3 31.39 25.71 -40.54
CA MET A 3 31.03 24.67 -39.59
C MET A 3 30.47 23.47 -40.37
N ASN A 4 31.10 22.32 -40.24
CA ASN A 4 30.71 21.10 -40.93
C ASN A 4 29.33 20.63 -40.46
N ALA A 5 28.37 20.59 -41.38
CA ALA A 5 26.98 20.12 -41.16
C ALA A 5 26.90 18.71 -40.50
N ARG A 6 27.94 17.90 -40.63
CA ARG A 6 28.02 16.57 -39.99
C ARG A 6 28.12 16.61 -38.45
N ARG A 7 28.69 17.69 -37.87
CA ARG A 7 28.81 17.82 -36.40
C ARG A 7 27.50 18.26 -35.74
N ILE A 8 26.66 18.98 -36.47
CA ILE A 8 25.35 19.46 -35.96
C ILE A 8 24.36 18.31 -35.87
N ILE A 9 24.40 17.34 -36.81
CA ILE A 9 23.49 16.18 -36.83
C ILE A 9 23.77 15.23 -35.67
N VAL A 10 25.04 15.04 -35.31
CA VAL A 10 25.44 14.13 -34.21
C VAL A 10 25.05 14.72 -32.86
N VAL A 11 25.15 16.03 -32.65
CA VAL A 11 24.78 16.70 -31.41
C VAL A 11 23.25 16.69 -31.22
N SER A 12 22.50 16.83 -32.32
CA SER A 12 21.03 16.80 -32.29
C SER A 12 20.48 15.41 -31.95
N CYS A 13 21.11 14.32 -32.44
CA CYS A 13 20.70 12.97 -32.13
C CYS A 13 21.00 12.57 -30.68
N VAL A 14 22.10 13.04 -30.08
CA VAL A 14 22.45 12.76 -28.70
C VAL A 14 21.48 13.46 -27.72
N LEU A 15 21.05 14.67 -28.05
CA LEU A 15 20.07 15.40 -27.25
C LEU A 15 18.65 14.82 -27.33
N CYS A 16 18.23 14.26 -28.46
CA CYS A 16 16.95 13.57 -28.57
C CYS A 16 16.94 12.22 -27.85
N PHE A 17 18.06 11.50 -27.78
CA PHE A 17 18.14 10.21 -27.13
C PHE A 17 18.12 10.32 -25.60
N SER A 18 18.63 11.41 -25.02
CA SER A 18 18.58 11.65 -23.57
C SER A 18 17.19 12.10 -23.07
N MET A 19 16.35 12.68 -23.91
CA MET A 19 14.96 13.04 -23.51
C MET A 19 13.98 11.86 -23.52
N VAL A 20 14.23 10.82 -24.32
CA VAL A 20 13.36 9.63 -24.37
C VAL A 20 13.58 8.71 -23.14
N PHE A 21 14.75 8.77 -22.51
CA PHE A 21 15.04 7.93 -21.33
C PHE A 21 14.41 8.46 -20.03
N MET A 22 13.98 9.72 -19.98
CA MET A 22 13.40 10.34 -18.80
C MET A 22 11.88 10.14 -18.67
N ALA A 23 11.21 9.65 -19.73
CA ALA A 23 9.74 9.46 -19.76
C ALA A 23 9.28 8.05 -19.35
N MET A 24 10.20 7.12 -19.05
CA MET A 24 9.85 5.71 -18.78
C MET A 24 9.91 5.34 -17.29
N GLN A 25 10.06 6.31 -16.39
CA GLN A 25 10.13 6.09 -14.94
C GLN A 25 8.82 6.32 -14.19
N CYS A 26 7.71 6.60 -14.88
CA CYS A 26 6.43 6.97 -14.25
C CYS A 26 5.34 5.90 -14.28
N LEU A 27 5.66 4.60 -14.44
CA LEU A 27 4.65 3.52 -14.47
C LEU A 27 4.84 2.47 -13.35
N ALA A 28 5.78 2.64 -12.45
CA ALA A 28 5.79 1.92 -11.19
C ALA A 28 5.03 2.79 -10.18
N GLY A 29 3.72 2.55 -10.01
CA GLY A 29 2.95 3.17 -8.94
C GLY A 29 3.70 2.97 -7.62
N ASP A 30 3.75 4.02 -6.79
CA ASP A 30 4.40 3.97 -5.49
C ASP A 30 3.87 2.76 -4.70
N PRO A 31 4.72 1.83 -4.26
CA PRO A 31 4.28 0.69 -3.45
C PRO A 31 3.45 1.10 -2.23
N ALA A 32 3.74 2.28 -1.66
CA ALA A 32 2.97 2.87 -0.59
C ALA A 32 1.54 3.22 -1.01
N GLU A 33 1.34 3.69 -2.24
CA GLU A 33 0.01 4.08 -2.74
C GLU A 33 -0.87 2.86 -3.01
N HIS A 34 -0.30 1.79 -3.61
CA HIS A 34 -1.03 0.53 -3.84
C HIS A 34 -1.41 -0.15 -2.52
N GLY A 35 -0.50 -0.20 -1.56
CA GLY A 35 -0.76 -0.72 -0.22
C GLY A 35 -1.77 0.12 0.56
N ARG A 36 -1.82 1.43 0.32
CA ARG A 36 -2.76 2.35 0.97
C ARG A 36 -4.20 2.04 0.63
N ALA A 37 -4.53 1.84 -0.64
CA ALA A 37 -5.89 1.50 -1.06
C ALA A 37 -6.37 0.18 -0.42
N THR A 38 -5.49 -0.82 -0.34
CA THR A 38 -5.79 -2.09 0.33
C THR A 38 -5.98 -1.90 1.84
N LEU A 39 -5.11 -1.13 2.49
CA LEU A 39 -5.23 -0.81 3.91
C LEU A 39 -6.56 -0.11 4.21
N ASP A 40 -6.93 0.91 3.43
CA ASP A 40 -8.17 1.65 3.64
C ASP A 40 -9.42 0.76 3.51
N LYS A 41 -9.43 -0.19 2.57
CA LYS A 41 -10.49 -1.20 2.45
C LYS A 41 -10.58 -2.08 3.70
N LEU A 42 -9.44 -2.60 4.17
CA LEU A 42 -9.41 -3.47 5.36
C LEU A 42 -9.83 -2.71 6.62
N LEU A 43 -9.34 -1.50 6.82
CA LEU A 43 -9.73 -0.66 7.96
C LEU A 43 -11.23 -0.32 7.93
N LYS A 44 -11.77 -0.02 6.75
CA LYS A 44 -13.20 0.22 6.59
C LYS A 44 -14.04 -1.01 6.92
N ALA A 45 -13.59 -2.19 6.48
CA ALA A 45 -14.24 -3.45 6.80
C ALA A 45 -14.19 -3.76 8.32
N VAL A 46 -13.08 -3.43 9.00
CA VAL A 46 -12.98 -3.52 10.47
C VAL A 46 -13.96 -2.55 11.14
N GLU A 47 -14.00 -1.29 10.70
CA GLU A 47 -14.91 -0.28 11.25
C GLU A 47 -16.39 -0.70 11.15
N LEU A 48 -16.77 -1.31 10.03
CA LEU A 48 -18.13 -1.74 9.75
C LEU A 48 -18.45 -3.17 10.20
N ASN A 49 -17.46 -3.93 10.66
CA ASN A 49 -17.55 -5.38 10.92
C ASN A 49 -18.03 -6.17 9.69
N ASP A 50 -17.54 -5.78 8.51
CA ASP A 50 -17.89 -6.37 7.22
C ASP A 50 -16.89 -7.46 6.83
N TYR A 51 -17.22 -8.71 7.12
CA TYR A 51 -16.38 -9.85 6.84
C TYR A 51 -16.15 -10.07 5.33
N ASP A 52 -17.19 -9.92 4.53
CA ASP A 52 -17.11 -10.22 3.09
C ASP A 52 -16.19 -9.22 2.38
N SER A 53 -16.29 -7.94 2.72
CA SER A 53 -15.36 -6.91 2.24
C SER A 53 -13.94 -7.12 2.77
N PHE A 54 -13.79 -7.59 4.00
CA PHE A 54 -12.47 -7.85 4.61
C PHE A 54 -11.70 -8.95 3.89
N VAL A 55 -12.38 -10.02 3.46
CA VAL A 55 -11.74 -11.16 2.79
C VAL A 55 -11.77 -11.07 1.25
N ALA A 56 -12.30 -10.01 0.67
CA ALA A 56 -12.47 -9.87 -0.78
C ALA A 56 -11.14 -10.01 -1.55
N ASP A 57 -10.07 -9.40 -1.05
CA ASP A 57 -8.73 -9.43 -1.66
C ASP A 57 -7.78 -10.41 -0.93
N ALA A 58 -8.32 -11.27 -0.06
CA ALA A 58 -7.54 -12.22 0.73
C ALA A 58 -7.08 -13.42 -0.10
N GLY A 59 -5.86 -13.89 0.16
CA GLY A 59 -5.40 -15.19 -0.32
C GLY A 59 -6.13 -16.34 0.41
N ASP A 60 -6.21 -17.49 -0.23
CA ASP A 60 -7.01 -18.63 0.25
C ASP A 60 -6.66 -19.05 1.67
N ALA A 61 -5.37 -19.14 1.99
CA ALA A 61 -4.91 -19.54 3.33
C ALA A 61 -5.30 -18.50 4.40
N PHE A 62 -5.19 -17.21 4.11
CA PHE A 62 -5.58 -16.15 5.02
C PHE A 62 -7.10 -16.12 5.23
N LYS A 63 -7.87 -16.27 4.13
CA LYS A 63 -9.33 -16.36 4.18
C LYS A 63 -9.80 -17.57 4.98
N ALA A 64 -9.15 -18.73 4.84
CA ALA A 64 -9.48 -19.94 5.58
C ALA A 64 -9.17 -19.83 7.09
N ALA A 65 -8.11 -19.08 7.45
CA ALA A 65 -7.71 -18.89 8.84
C ALA A 65 -8.54 -17.83 9.58
N LEU A 66 -9.16 -16.89 8.85
CA LEU A 66 -9.95 -15.82 9.44
C LEU A 66 -11.41 -16.23 9.61
N THR A 67 -11.96 -16.00 10.81
CA THR A 67 -13.37 -16.27 11.12
C THR A 67 -14.14 -14.98 11.39
N LYS A 68 -15.46 -15.02 11.18
CA LYS A 68 -16.33 -13.87 11.51
C LYS A 68 -16.21 -13.41 12.97
N PRO A 69 -16.17 -14.32 13.98
CA PRO A 69 -15.94 -13.93 15.37
C PRO A 69 -14.62 -13.24 15.63
N MET A 70 -13.53 -13.61 14.90
CA MET A 70 -12.24 -12.94 15.03
C MET A 70 -12.33 -11.47 14.56
N LEU A 71 -12.93 -11.23 13.39
CA LEU A 71 -13.14 -9.89 12.90
C LEU A 71 -14.04 -9.08 13.84
N GLN A 72 -15.12 -9.68 14.36
CA GLN A 72 -16.03 -9.05 15.29
C GLN A 72 -15.32 -8.62 16.58
N GLY A 73 -14.40 -9.43 17.10
CA GLY A 73 -13.59 -9.09 18.28
C GLY A 73 -12.73 -7.85 18.05
N VAL A 74 -12.03 -7.81 16.93
CA VAL A 74 -11.19 -6.65 16.55
C VAL A 74 -12.05 -5.42 16.29
N SER A 75 -13.14 -5.56 15.54
CA SER A 75 -14.09 -4.50 15.25
C SER A 75 -14.70 -3.91 16.52
N GLY A 76 -15.10 -4.75 17.47
CA GLY A 76 -15.65 -4.31 18.75
C GLY A 76 -14.70 -3.40 19.54
N GLN A 77 -13.41 -3.65 19.46
CA GLN A 77 -12.39 -2.85 20.15
C GLN A 77 -12.05 -1.56 19.39
N LEU A 78 -11.91 -1.62 18.07
CA LEU A 78 -11.37 -0.52 17.26
C LEU A 78 -12.45 0.37 16.63
N SER A 79 -13.61 -0.17 16.25
CA SER A 79 -14.66 0.58 15.56
C SER A 79 -15.10 1.85 16.32
N PRO A 80 -15.30 1.84 17.66
CA PRO A 80 -15.65 3.06 18.38
C PRO A 80 -14.59 4.17 18.27
N ARG A 81 -13.31 3.79 18.23
CA ARG A 81 -12.18 4.72 18.06
C ARG A 81 -12.10 5.23 16.62
N MET A 82 -12.24 4.32 15.65
CA MET A 82 -12.17 4.63 14.23
C MET A 82 -13.28 5.60 13.79
N LYS A 83 -14.49 5.44 14.32
CA LYS A 83 -15.65 6.33 14.05
C LYS A 83 -15.42 7.77 14.52
N LYS A 84 -14.57 7.99 15.52
CA LYS A 84 -14.16 9.34 15.95
C LYS A 84 -13.16 9.98 14.99
N GLY A 85 -12.58 9.20 14.11
CA GLY A 85 -11.59 9.59 13.12
C GLY A 85 -10.20 9.10 13.45
N TYR A 86 -9.43 8.84 12.40
CA TYR A 86 -8.04 8.39 12.49
C TYR A 86 -7.24 8.89 11.28
N ALA A 87 -5.93 8.84 11.41
CA ALA A 87 -4.98 9.10 10.33
C ALA A 87 -4.02 7.93 10.20
N CYS A 88 -3.64 7.60 8.98
CA CYS A 88 -2.66 6.56 8.67
C CYS A 88 -1.40 7.20 8.11
N GLN A 89 -0.26 6.85 8.70
CA GLN A 89 1.06 7.27 8.24
C GLN A 89 1.85 6.04 7.81
N TYR A 90 2.36 6.06 6.58
CA TYR A 90 3.26 5.01 6.09
C TYR A 90 4.59 5.07 6.84
N ILE A 91 5.06 3.92 7.33
CA ILE A 91 6.33 3.79 8.04
C ILE A 91 7.40 3.22 7.12
N GLY A 92 7.08 2.18 6.36
CA GLY A 92 8.01 1.53 5.46
C GLY A 92 7.56 0.15 5.00
N GLU A 93 8.41 -0.50 4.21
CA GLU A 93 8.18 -1.86 3.75
C GLU A 93 9.36 -2.78 4.07
N LEU A 94 9.06 -4.07 4.20
CA LEU A 94 10.02 -5.14 4.33
C LEU A 94 9.73 -6.20 3.28
N SER A 95 10.77 -6.83 2.76
CA SER A 95 10.65 -8.03 1.92
C SER A 95 10.96 -9.24 2.76
N GLN A 96 9.97 -10.10 3.00
CA GLN A 96 10.13 -11.32 3.81
C GLN A 96 9.50 -12.51 3.10
N GLN A 97 10.31 -13.56 2.84
CA GLN A 97 9.85 -14.83 2.25
C GLN A 97 9.03 -14.66 0.97
N GLY A 98 9.44 -13.74 0.10
CA GLY A 98 8.74 -13.45 -1.15
C GLY A 98 7.46 -12.63 -1.00
N CYS A 99 7.16 -12.15 0.21
CA CYS A 99 6.05 -11.26 0.48
C CYS A 99 6.53 -9.81 0.68
N LYS A 100 5.67 -8.86 0.33
CA LYS A 100 5.80 -7.45 0.74
C LYS A 100 5.08 -7.25 2.06
N VAL A 101 5.79 -6.74 3.05
CA VAL A 101 5.24 -6.39 4.37
C VAL A 101 5.24 -4.87 4.48
N LEU A 102 4.05 -4.27 4.48
CA LEU A 102 3.85 -2.83 4.57
C LEU A 102 3.46 -2.46 6.00
N LEU A 103 4.10 -1.43 6.54
CA LEU A 103 3.91 -0.97 7.90
C LEU A 103 3.32 0.44 7.92
N TRP A 104 2.27 0.61 8.73
CA TRP A 104 1.54 1.86 8.88
C TRP A 104 1.29 2.17 10.35
N LYS A 105 1.44 3.43 10.73
CA LYS A 105 0.99 3.92 12.02
C LYS A 105 -0.43 4.49 11.89
N ILE A 106 -1.32 4.06 12.75
CA ILE A 106 -2.68 4.59 12.85
C ILE A 106 -2.76 5.41 14.13
N THR A 107 -3.05 6.70 13.99
CA THR A 107 -3.25 7.61 15.11
C THR A 107 -4.73 7.97 15.18
N TYR A 108 -5.35 7.82 16.34
CA TYR A 108 -6.77 8.09 16.53
C TYR A 108 -7.02 9.48 17.09
N LYS A 109 -8.15 10.09 16.70
CA LYS A 109 -8.55 11.41 17.21
C LYS A 109 -9.07 11.38 18.65
N ASP A 110 -9.25 10.19 19.23
CA ASP A 110 -9.65 10.05 20.64
C ASP A 110 -8.52 10.31 21.64
N GLY A 111 -7.30 10.51 21.17
CA GLY A 111 -6.12 10.75 22.01
C GLY A 111 -5.57 9.51 22.71
N GLY A 112 -6.06 8.31 22.38
CA GLY A 112 -5.51 7.04 22.88
C GLY A 112 -4.27 6.59 22.14
N ASP A 113 -3.72 5.43 22.50
CA ASP A 113 -2.51 4.86 21.91
C ASP A 113 -2.63 4.65 20.40
N ASP A 114 -1.52 4.85 19.70
CA ASP A 114 -1.39 4.52 18.28
C ASP A 114 -1.48 2.99 18.06
N THR A 115 -1.88 2.60 16.87
CA THR A 115 -1.91 1.19 16.44
C THR A 115 -0.94 1.00 15.29
N LEU A 116 -0.15 -0.06 15.30
CA LEU A 116 0.64 -0.50 14.17
C LEU A 116 -0.23 -1.41 13.28
N ALA A 117 -0.44 -1.02 12.04
CA ALA A 117 -1.00 -1.89 11.01
C ALA A 117 0.13 -2.55 10.20
N LYS A 118 0.11 -3.87 10.16
CA LYS A 118 1.02 -4.68 9.36
C LYS A 118 0.22 -5.40 8.29
N LEU A 119 0.46 -5.04 7.03
CA LEU A 119 -0.21 -5.61 5.85
C LEU A 119 0.80 -6.44 5.05
N VAL A 120 0.50 -7.70 4.82
CA VAL A 120 1.34 -8.61 4.05
C VAL A 120 0.65 -8.95 2.73
N ILE A 121 1.34 -8.68 1.62
CA ILE A 121 0.86 -8.91 0.26
C ILE A 121 1.81 -9.87 -0.46
N LYS A 122 1.24 -10.88 -1.11
CA LYS A 122 1.94 -11.80 -2.00
C LYS A 122 1.12 -11.95 -3.29
N GLU A 123 1.77 -11.76 -4.45
CA GLU A 123 1.13 -11.90 -5.77
C GLU A 123 -0.20 -11.12 -5.88
N GLY A 124 -0.24 -9.91 -5.31
CA GLY A 124 -1.41 -9.05 -5.32
C GLY A 124 -2.54 -9.45 -4.37
N LYS A 125 -2.36 -10.48 -3.54
CA LYS A 125 -3.33 -10.93 -2.54
C LYS A 125 -2.87 -10.60 -1.13
N VAL A 126 -3.83 -10.27 -0.26
CA VAL A 126 -3.57 -10.12 1.18
C VAL A 126 -3.37 -11.50 1.79
N THR A 127 -2.18 -11.74 2.33
CA THR A 127 -1.82 -13.00 2.99
C THR A 127 -1.68 -12.86 4.49
N GLY A 128 -1.76 -11.64 5.02
CA GLY A 128 -1.75 -11.36 6.44
C GLY A 128 -2.10 -9.91 6.74
N PHE A 129 -2.80 -9.70 7.85
CA PHE A 129 -3.12 -8.37 8.37
C PHE A 129 -3.18 -8.40 9.89
N TRP A 130 -2.48 -7.48 10.55
CA TRP A 130 -2.44 -7.36 12.00
C TRP A 130 -2.59 -5.91 12.41
N LEU A 131 -3.33 -5.70 13.47
CA LEU A 131 -3.48 -4.44 14.19
C LEU A 131 -3.01 -4.66 15.64
N GLN A 132 -1.94 -3.95 16.05
CA GLN A 132 -1.29 -4.13 17.35
C GLN A 132 -0.70 -2.83 17.91
#